data_d9377286e56587e1d1aaaa986a151d7d
#
_entry.id   d9377286e56587e1d1aaaa986a151d7d
#
_cell.length_a   1.000
_cell.length_b   1.000
_cell.length_c   1.000
_cell.angle_alpha   90.00
_cell.angle_beta   90.00
_cell.angle_gamma   90.00
#
_symmetry.space_group_name_H-M   'P 1'
#
loop_
_entity.id
_entity.type
_entity.pdbx_description
1 polymer ?
#
loop_
_entity_poly.entity_id
_entity_poly.type
_entity_poly.pdbx_seq_one_letter_code
_entity_poly.pdbx_strand_id
1 'polypeptide(L)'
;SAYEKVEYFVPLVLDDLKEDVYEDLELTKQQYQQIKDIEHELEMAKELKDLDYQDECRSLCRYCLDFFESLGLDSDEIEALNEAQSFFDQQDSQENQQLEGVKRWVDEMMSNYQNGDTGMYDQMKSTMESLGIDEERLKNMSNEEVDQYVQDMCKKFGISQSLFDKLKDKFGR
;
A
#
# COMPACT_ATOMS: atom_id res chain seq x y z
N SER A 1 -15.62 -4.65 4.68
CA SER A 1 -14.23 -4.19 4.77
C SER A 1 -14.05 -2.83 4.13
N ALA A 2 -12.96 -2.17 4.41
CA ALA A 2 -12.63 -0.89 3.79
C ALA A 2 -12.47 -1.01 2.27
N TYR A 3 -11.91 -2.10 1.79
CA TYR A 3 -11.74 -2.35 0.35
C TYR A 3 -13.09 -2.53 -0.36
N GLU A 4 -14.02 -3.24 0.26
CA GLU A 4 -15.38 -3.39 -0.25
C GLU A 4 -16.11 -2.06 -0.32
N LYS A 5 -15.89 -1.17 0.66
CA LYS A 5 -16.46 0.19 0.64
C LYS A 5 -15.95 0.99 -0.56
N VAL A 6 -14.67 0.91 -0.88
CA VAL A 6 -14.10 1.58 -2.05
C VAL A 6 -14.74 1.05 -3.33
N GLU A 7 -14.81 -0.26 -3.50
CA GLU A 7 -15.39 -0.90 -4.68
C GLU A 7 -16.86 -0.54 -4.89
N TYR A 8 -17.60 -0.43 -3.80
CA TYR A 8 -19.04 -0.19 -3.84
C TYR A 8 -19.39 1.29 -3.97
N PHE A 9 -18.80 2.14 -3.13
CA PHE A 9 -19.20 3.54 -3.03
C PHE A 9 -18.56 4.46 -4.07
N VAL A 10 -17.34 4.20 -4.52
CA VAL A 10 -16.72 5.02 -5.56
C VAL A 10 -17.55 5.01 -6.85
N PRO A 11 -17.96 3.85 -7.40
CA PRO A 11 -18.81 3.85 -8.59
C PRO A 11 -20.16 4.56 -8.38
N LEU A 12 -20.76 4.44 -7.21
CA LEU A 12 -22.03 5.12 -6.90
C LEU A 12 -21.91 6.63 -6.99
N VAL A 13 -20.86 7.21 -6.40
CA VAL A 13 -20.63 8.66 -6.45
C VAL A 13 -20.34 9.12 -7.88
N LEU A 14 -19.54 8.36 -8.62
CA LEU A 14 -19.25 8.67 -10.02
C LEU A 14 -20.50 8.64 -10.89
N ASP A 15 -21.36 7.66 -10.70
CA ASP A 15 -22.65 7.54 -11.41
C ASP A 15 -23.55 8.72 -11.07
N ASP A 16 -23.64 9.11 -9.81
CA ASP A 16 -24.42 10.28 -9.38
C ASP A 16 -23.90 11.56 -10.02
N LEU A 17 -22.60 11.71 -10.19
CA LEU A 17 -21.99 12.85 -10.88
C LEU A 17 -22.36 12.88 -12.36
N LYS A 18 -22.37 11.73 -13.02
CA LYS A 18 -22.72 11.62 -14.43
C LYS A 18 -24.22 11.82 -14.70
N GLU A 19 -25.07 11.46 -13.74
CA GLU A 19 -26.53 11.55 -13.85
C GLU A 19 -27.10 12.90 -13.39
N ASP A 20 -26.25 13.89 -13.12
CA ASP A 20 -26.65 15.23 -12.65
C ASP A 20 -27.52 15.20 -11.38
N VAL A 21 -27.26 14.27 -10.47
CA VAL A 21 -27.96 14.21 -9.17
C VAL A 21 -27.70 15.46 -8.33
N TYR A 22 -26.52 16.07 -8.50
CA TYR A 22 -26.15 17.32 -7.85
C TYR A 22 -26.54 18.50 -8.72
N GLU A 23 -27.72 19.08 -8.50
CA GLU A 23 -28.34 20.09 -9.38
C GLU A 23 -27.52 21.36 -9.62
N ASP A 24 -26.76 21.80 -8.62
CA ASP A 24 -26.00 23.07 -8.69
C ASP A 24 -24.54 22.85 -9.10
N LEU A 25 -24.18 21.65 -9.52
CA LEU A 25 -22.80 21.31 -9.83
C LEU A 25 -22.57 21.29 -11.34
N GLU A 26 -21.75 22.22 -11.82
CA GLU A 26 -21.28 22.24 -13.20
C GLU A 26 -19.86 21.69 -13.26
N LEU A 27 -19.66 20.58 -13.97
CA LEU A 27 -18.36 19.95 -14.13
C LEU A 27 -17.63 20.55 -15.33
N THR A 28 -16.34 20.82 -15.16
CA THR A 28 -15.44 21.21 -16.26
C THR A 28 -15.11 19.99 -17.11
N LYS A 29 -14.55 20.20 -18.30
CA LYS A 29 -14.04 19.12 -19.15
C LYS A 29 -12.98 18.31 -18.44
N GLN A 30 -12.11 18.97 -17.67
CA GLN A 30 -11.07 18.33 -16.91
C GLN A 30 -11.64 17.42 -15.82
N GLN A 31 -12.70 17.87 -15.14
CA GLN A 31 -13.39 17.08 -14.12
C GLN A 31 -14.09 15.87 -14.72
N TYR A 32 -14.73 15.99 -15.88
CA TYR A 32 -15.27 14.84 -16.61
C TYR A 32 -14.17 13.85 -16.99
N GLN A 33 -13.00 14.33 -17.38
CA GLN A 33 -11.87 13.47 -17.69
C GLN A 33 -11.36 12.76 -16.44
N GLN A 34 -11.34 13.42 -15.28
CA GLN A 34 -10.98 12.80 -14.00
C GLN A 34 -11.94 11.66 -13.65
N ILE A 35 -13.24 11.82 -13.88
CA ILE A 35 -14.23 10.75 -13.68
C ILE A 35 -13.90 9.54 -14.55
N LYS A 36 -13.60 9.75 -15.82
CA LYS A 36 -13.22 8.67 -16.75
C LYS A 36 -11.94 7.98 -16.32
N ASP A 37 -10.97 8.75 -15.86
CA ASP A 37 -9.70 8.21 -15.38
C ASP A 37 -9.91 7.31 -14.15
N ILE A 38 -10.76 7.74 -13.22
CA ILE A 38 -11.08 6.92 -12.03
C ILE A 38 -11.82 5.66 -12.44
N GLU A 39 -12.78 5.75 -13.36
CA GLU A 39 -13.49 4.57 -13.86
C GLU A 39 -12.55 3.56 -14.51
N HIS A 40 -11.59 4.05 -15.29
CA HIS A 40 -10.56 3.22 -15.90
C HIS A 40 -9.67 2.55 -14.85
N GLU A 41 -9.22 3.30 -13.85
CA GLU A 41 -8.41 2.75 -12.74
C GLU A 41 -9.17 1.66 -11.97
N LEU A 42 -10.48 1.85 -11.74
CA LEU A 42 -11.31 0.83 -11.10
C LEU A 42 -11.40 -0.46 -11.93
N GLU A 43 -11.54 -0.34 -13.25
CA GLU A 43 -11.56 -1.50 -14.14
C GLU A 43 -10.22 -2.23 -14.13
N MET A 44 -9.12 -1.50 -14.16
CA MET A 44 -7.78 -2.08 -14.08
C MET A 44 -7.53 -2.75 -12.73
N ALA A 45 -8.04 -2.17 -11.65
CA ALA A 45 -7.90 -2.73 -10.31
C ALA A 45 -8.55 -4.10 -10.15
N LYS A 46 -9.64 -4.36 -10.86
CA LYS A 46 -10.35 -5.65 -10.82
C LYS A 46 -9.48 -6.81 -11.31
N GLU A 47 -8.49 -6.55 -12.13
CA GLU A 47 -7.56 -7.55 -12.65
C GLU A 47 -6.37 -7.80 -11.71
N LEU A 48 -6.17 -6.91 -10.74
CA LEU A 48 -5.13 -7.04 -9.73
C LEU A 48 -5.56 -8.00 -8.63
N LYS A 49 -4.57 -8.60 -7.96
CA LYS A 49 -4.81 -9.55 -6.88
C LYS A 49 -3.97 -9.21 -5.67
N ASP A 50 -4.43 -9.66 -4.50
CA ASP A 50 -3.70 -9.60 -3.24
C ASP A 50 -3.27 -8.17 -2.86
N LEU A 51 -2.00 -7.99 -2.58
CA LEU A 51 -1.44 -6.72 -2.09
C LEU A 51 -1.52 -5.60 -3.13
N ASP A 52 -1.34 -5.92 -4.40
CA ASP A 52 -1.43 -4.92 -5.49
C ASP A 52 -2.83 -4.33 -5.58
N TYR A 53 -3.84 -5.18 -5.45
CA TYR A 53 -5.23 -4.75 -5.40
C TYR A 53 -5.50 -3.85 -4.18
N GLN A 54 -5.00 -4.24 -3.01
CA GLN A 54 -5.16 -3.45 -1.78
C GLN A 54 -4.50 -2.09 -1.89
N ASP A 55 -3.29 -2.03 -2.43
CA ASP A 55 -2.57 -0.77 -2.64
C ASP A 55 -3.32 0.15 -3.61
N GLU A 56 -3.88 -0.41 -4.68
CA GLU A 56 -4.67 0.36 -5.64
C GLU A 56 -5.95 0.91 -5.00
N CYS A 57 -6.65 0.12 -4.18
CA CYS A 57 -7.83 0.58 -3.45
C CYS A 57 -7.51 1.75 -2.52
N ARG A 58 -6.37 1.72 -1.82
CA ARG A 58 -5.93 2.81 -0.97
C ARG A 58 -5.67 4.08 -1.77
N SER A 59 -4.95 3.97 -2.88
CA SER A 59 -4.64 5.08 -3.76
C SER A 59 -5.91 5.70 -4.36
N LEU A 60 -6.81 4.86 -4.83
CA LEU A 60 -8.09 5.30 -5.39
C LEU A 60 -8.96 6.00 -4.35
N CYS A 61 -9.03 5.48 -3.15
CA CYS A 61 -9.81 6.08 -2.07
C CYS A 61 -9.33 7.51 -1.79
N ARG A 62 -8.04 7.70 -1.63
CA ARG A 62 -7.45 9.02 -1.40
C ARG A 62 -7.72 9.96 -2.56
N TYR A 63 -7.46 9.52 -3.76
CA TYR A 63 -7.65 10.33 -4.97
C TYR A 63 -9.12 10.74 -5.14
N CYS A 64 -10.05 9.78 -4.96
CA CYS A 64 -11.47 10.05 -5.08
C CYS A 64 -11.99 11.00 -4.02
N LEU A 65 -11.57 10.84 -2.76
CA LEU A 65 -11.97 11.75 -1.68
C LEU A 65 -11.48 13.17 -1.93
N ASP A 66 -10.24 13.35 -2.36
CA ASP A 66 -9.70 14.66 -2.71
C ASP A 66 -10.49 15.29 -3.86
N PHE A 67 -10.82 14.50 -4.86
CA PHE A 67 -11.63 14.96 -6.01
C PHE A 67 -13.05 15.36 -5.57
N PHE A 68 -13.71 14.52 -4.80
CA PHE A 68 -15.08 14.80 -4.33
C PHE A 68 -15.11 16.00 -3.39
N GLU A 69 -14.11 16.15 -2.54
CA GLU A 69 -13.96 17.33 -1.68
C GLU A 69 -13.79 18.61 -2.50
N SER A 70 -12.98 18.54 -3.57
CA SER A 70 -12.79 19.69 -4.47
C SER A 70 -14.09 20.13 -5.16
N LEU A 71 -15.05 19.20 -5.31
CA LEU A 71 -16.37 19.48 -5.85
C LEU A 71 -17.38 19.93 -4.78
N GLY A 72 -16.99 19.96 -3.52
CA GLY A 72 -17.86 20.33 -2.41
C GLY A 72 -18.95 19.30 -2.10
N LEU A 73 -18.72 18.02 -2.45
CA LEU A 73 -19.71 16.97 -2.23
C LEU A 73 -19.75 16.53 -0.76
N ASP A 74 -20.97 16.31 -0.27
CA ASP A 74 -21.23 15.77 1.05
C ASP A 74 -22.40 14.80 0.95
N SER A 75 -22.18 13.53 1.27
CA SER A 75 -23.19 12.48 1.19
C SER A 75 -22.79 11.30 2.10
N ASP A 76 -23.76 10.40 2.32
CA ASP A 76 -23.51 9.18 3.11
C ASP A 76 -22.46 8.28 2.46
N GLU A 77 -22.44 8.23 1.12
CA GLU A 77 -21.45 7.48 0.36
C GLU A 77 -20.03 8.03 0.58
N ILE A 78 -19.90 9.35 0.61
CA ILE A 78 -18.60 10.01 0.88
C ILE A 78 -18.19 9.78 2.32
N GLU A 79 -19.13 9.79 3.26
CA GLU A 79 -18.84 9.47 4.66
C GLU A 79 -18.32 8.03 4.80
N ALA A 80 -18.90 7.07 4.08
CA ALA A 80 -18.42 5.69 4.05
C ALA A 80 -17.00 5.59 3.49
N LEU A 81 -16.68 6.38 2.47
CA LEU A 81 -15.32 6.46 1.93
C LEU A 81 -14.33 7.10 2.92
N ASN A 82 -14.77 8.09 3.68
CA ASN A 82 -13.97 8.68 4.75
C ASN A 82 -13.66 7.66 5.85
N GLU A 83 -14.60 6.81 6.21
CA GLU A 83 -14.37 5.72 7.16
C GLU A 83 -13.34 4.72 6.62
N ALA A 84 -13.43 4.37 5.34
CA ALA A 84 -12.46 3.51 4.69
C ALA A 84 -11.05 4.15 4.70
N GLN A 85 -10.98 5.45 4.41
CA GLN A 85 -9.71 6.19 4.44
C GLN A 85 -9.11 6.23 5.84
N SER A 86 -9.91 6.41 6.86
CA SER A 86 -9.44 6.37 8.26
C SER A 86 -8.82 5.02 8.61
N PHE A 87 -9.44 3.93 8.15
CA PHE A 87 -8.88 2.59 8.32
C PHE A 87 -7.53 2.46 7.62
N PHE A 88 -7.40 2.93 6.39
CA PHE A 88 -6.15 2.90 5.64
C PHE A 88 -5.06 3.75 6.32
N ASP A 89 -5.42 4.92 6.84
CA ASP A 89 -4.49 5.79 7.57
C ASP A 89 -3.98 5.12 8.85
N GLN A 90 -4.83 4.39 9.56
CA GLN A 90 -4.43 3.60 10.73
C GLN A 90 -3.48 2.48 10.36
N GLN A 91 -3.74 1.77 9.26
CA GLN A 91 -2.81 0.75 8.76
C GLN A 91 -1.46 1.34 8.41
N ASP A 92 -1.42 2.48 7.73
CA ASP A 92 -0.18 3.17 7.37
C ASP A 92 0.60 3.59 8.61
N SER A 93 -0.08 4.06 9.65
CA SER A 93 0.56 4.42 10.93
C SER A 93 1.18 3.20 11.60
N GLN A 94 0.49 2.07 11.62
CA GLN A 94 1.01 0.81 12.16
C GLN A 94 2.23 0.33 11.38
N GLU A 95 2.16 0.36 10.04
CA GLU A 95 3.28 0.00 9.18
C GLU A 95 4.49 0.90 9.42
N ASN A 96 4.29 2.20 9.58
CA ASN A 96 5.35 3.15 9.88
C ASN A 96 5.99 2.88 11.24
N GLN A 97 5.21 2.51 12.26
CA GLN A 97 5.73 2.12 13.57
C GLN A 97 6.58 0.84 13.47
N GLN A 98 6.10 -0.15 12.71
CA GLN A 98 6.85 -1.38 12.46
C GLN A 98 8.16 -1.08 11.72
N LEU A 99 8.11 -0.22 10.72
CA LEU A 99 9.29 0.22 9.97
C LEU A 99 10.32 0.88 10.88
N GLU A 100 9.90 1.80 11.75
CA GLU A 100 10.79 2.45 12.71
C GLU A 100 11.38 1.45 13.71
N GLY A 101 10.60 0.46 14.13
CA GLY A 101 11.09 -0.63 14.99
C GLY A 101 12.16 -1.47 14.32
N VAL A 102 11.95 -1.86 13.07
CA VAL A 102 12.94 -2.61 12.26
C VAL A 102 14.20 -1.78 12.06
N LYS A 103 14.03 -0.51 11.74
CA LYS A 103 15.15 0.41 11.52
C LYS A 103 16.02 0.55 12.78
N ARG A 104 15.40 0.74 13.94
CA ARG A 104 16.12 0.79 15.22
C ARG A 104 16.86 -0.50 15.51
N TRP A 105 16.20 -1.64 15.25
CA TRP A 105 16.81 -2.95 15.45
C TRP A 105 18.05 -3.13 14.56
N VAL A 106 17.96 -2.75 13.28
CA VAL A 106 19.08 -2.83 12.33
C VAL A 106 20.22 -1.91 12.77
N ASP A 107 19.90 -0.67 13.17
CA ASP A 107 20.89 0.29 13.65
C ASP A 107 21.63 -0.23 14.90
N GLU A 108 20.91 -0.82 15.84
CA GLU A 108 21.48 -1.44 17.03
C GLU A 108 22.38 -2.62 16.67
N MET A 109 21.91 -3.49 15.79
CA MET A 109 22.70 -4.63 15.30
C MET A 109 24.00 -4.17 14.66
N MET A 110 23.95 -3.16 13.78
CA MET A 110 25.13 -2.63 13.11
C MET A 110 26.09 -1.97 14.09
N SER A 111 25.58 -1.22 15.05
CA SER A 111 26.41 -0.61 16.12
C SER A 111 27.11 -1.68 16.94
N ASN A 112 26.40 -2.71 17.36
CA ASN A 112 26.97 -3.83 18.12
C ASN A 112 28.03 -4.57 17.31
N TYR A 113 27.78 -4.80 16.03
CA TYR A 113 28.73 -5.45 15.15
C TYR A 113 30.04 -4.64 15.04
N GLN A 114 29.97 -3.32 14.89
CA GLN A 114 31.10 -2.44 14.81
C GLN A 114 31.91 -2.44 16.12
N ASN A 115 31.26 -2.66 17.26
CA ASN A 115 31.89 -2.76 18.58
C ASN A 115 32.39 -4.16 18.94
N GLY A 116 32.32 -5.10 17.99
CA GLY A 116 32.80 -6.47 18.18
C GLY A 116 31.75 -7.45 18.73
N ASP A 117 30.54 -6.98 19.02
CA ASP A 117 29.42 -7.84 19.42
C ASP A 117 28.62 -8.27 18.18
N THR A 118 28.82 -9.51 17.76
CA THR A 118 28.17 -10.08 16.55
C THR A 118 26.95 -10.92 16.88
N GLY A 119 26.50 -10.95 18.13
CA GLY A 119 25.42 -11.84 18.57
C GLY A 119 24.12 -11.64 17.80
N MET A 120 23.66 -10.40 17.65
CA MET A 120 22.42 -10.09 16.90
C MET A 120 22.58 -10.41 15.41
N TYR A 121 23.72 -10.09 14.83
CA TYR A 121 24.03 -10.40 13.42
C TYR A 121 24.02 -11.90 13.18
N ASP A 122 24.68 -12.68 14.04
CA ASP A 122 24.75 -14.13 13.93
C ASP A 122 23.36 -14.76 14.10
N GLN A 123 22.54 -14.22 14.98
CA GLN A 123 21.14 -14.67 15.17
C GLN A 123 20.30 -14.40 13.94
N MET A 124 20.42 -13.23 13.34
CA MET A 124 19.73 -12.88 12.10
C MET A 124 20.14 -13.83 10.96
N LYS A 125 21.46 -14.05 10.82
CA LYS A 125 22.00 -14.95 9.80
C LYS A 125 21.49 -16.37 9.97
N SER A 126 21.48 -16.88 11.21
CA SER A 126 20.97 -18.19 11.54
C SER A 126 19.46 -18.32 11.23
N THR A 127 18.69 -17.29 11.53
CA THR A 127 17.26 -17.24 11.20
C THR A 127 17.04 -17.27 9.69
N MET A 128 17.81 -16.49 8.94
CA MET A 128 17.74 -16.50 7.48
C MET A 128 18.08 -17.87 6.89
N GLU A 129 19.12 -18.51 7.40
CA GLU A 129 19.51 -19.86 6.97
C GLU A 129 18.41 -20.89 7.26
N SER A 130 17.75 -20.80 8.43
CA SER A 130 16.64 -21.69 8.78
C SER A 130 15.43 -21.53 7.86
N LEU A 131 15.28 -20.35 7.24
CA LEU A 131 14.25 -20.05 6.24
C LEU A 131 14.68 -20.45 4.81
N GLY A 132 15.86 -21.04 4.67
CA GLY A 132 16.39 -21.45 3.36
C GLY A 132 17.04 -20.33 2.59
N ILE A 133 17.35 -19.22 3.25
CA ILE A 133 18.06 -18.08 2.65
C ILE A 133 19.52 -18.19 3.00
N ASP A 134 20.39 -18.52 2.04
CA ASP A 134 21.81 -18.38 2.21
C ASP A 134 22.36 -17.35 1.23
N GLU A 135 23.56 -16.81 1.54
CA GLU A 135 24.20 -15.79 0.72
C GLU A 135 24.53 -16.30 -0.69
N GLU A 136 24.90 -17.55 -0.83
CA GLU A 136 25.22 -18.14 -2.13
C GLU A 136 23.98 -18.24 -2.99
N ARG A 137 22.85 -18.63 -2.42
CA ARG A 137 21.58 -18.72 -3.15
C ARG A 137 21.13 -17.34 -3.62
N LEU A 138 21.25 -16.32 -2.76
CA LEU A 138 20.89 -14.95 -3.14
C LEU A 138 21.79 -14.39 -4.26
N LYS A 139 23.07 -14.71 -4.24
CA LYS A 139 24.00 -14.28 -5.29
C LYS A 139 23.69 -14.90 -6.65
N ASN A 140 23.13 -16.11 -6.67
CA ASN A 140 22.83 -16.87 -7.87
C ASN A 140 21.40 -16.66 -8.38
N MET A 141 20.57 -15.92 -7.65
CA MET A 141 19.20 -15.63 -8.08
C MET A 141 19.16 -14.44 -9.03
N SER A 142 18.33 -14.55 -10.06
CA SER A 142 18.01 -13.40 -10.91
C SER A 142 17.24 -12.36 -10.12
N ASN A 143 17.21 -11.11 -10.60
CA ASN A 143 16.40 -10.06 -9.96
C ASN A 143 14.91 -10.43 -9.86
N GLU A 144 14.39 -11.11 -10.89
CA GLU A 144 13.00 -11.59 -10.91
C GLU A 144 12.77 -12.66 -9.83
N GLU A 145 13.69 -13.59 -9.66
CA GLU A 145 13.62 -14.63 -8.63
C GLU A 145 13.70 -14.01 -7.22
N VAL A 146 14.56 -13.02 -7.02
CA VAL A 146 14.66 -12.30 -5.74
C VAL A 146 13.34 -11.59 -5.44
N ASP A 147 12.78 -10.87 -6.40
CA ASP A 147 11.51 -10.16 -6.22
C ASP A 147 10.37 -11.13 -5.88
N GLN A 148 10.27 -12.25 -6.58
CA GLN A 148 9.26 -13.27 -6.30
C GLN A 148 9.45 -13.89 -4.91
N TYR A 149 10.68 -14.18 -4.56
CA TYR A 149 11.03 -14.74 -3.26
C TYR A 149 10.62 -13.79 -2.12
N VAL A 150 10.93 -12.51 -2.27
CA VAL A 150 10.59 -11.50 -1.27
C VAL A 150 9.07 -11.32 -1.16
N GLN A 151 8.34 -11.33 -2.28
CA GLN A 151 6.88 -11.28 -2.26
C GLN A 151 6.29 -12.46 -1.50
N ASP A 152 6.79 -13.66 -1.74
CA ASP A 152 6.34 -14.88 -1.05
C ASP A 152 6.63 -14.79 0.45
N MET A 153 7.78 -14.27 0.83
CA MET A 153 8.15 -14.03 2.23
C MET A 153 7.22 -13.00 2.89
N CYS A 154 6.94 -11.90 2.20
CA CYS A 154 6.00 -10.88 2.70
C CYS A 154 4.63 -11.47 2.96
N LYS A 155 4.10 -12.28 2.05
CA LYS A 155 2.82 -12.97 2.22
C LYS A 155 2.85 -13.90 3.43
N LYS A 156 3.92 -14.68 3.57
CA LYS A 156 4.08 -15.66 4.64
C LYS A 156 4.12 -15.02 6.03
N PHE A 157 4.78 -13.86 6.15
CA PHE A 157 4.92 -13.14 7.41
C PHE A 157 3.91 -12.02 7.61
N GLY A 158 2.94 -11.88 6.71
CA GLY A 158 1.91 -10.84 6.80
C GLY A 158 2.43 -9.42 6.61
N ILE A 159 3.57 -9.26 5.92
CA ILE A 159 4.13 -7.96 5.58
C ILE A 159 3.47 -7.46 4.31
N SER A 160 2.94 -6.24 4.34
CA SER A 160 2.33 -5.64 3.15
C SER A 160 3.38 -5.27 2.10
N GLN A 161 2.97 -5.23 0.83
CA GLN A 161 3.83 -4.76 -0.25
C GLN A 161 4.26 -3.31 0.00
N SER A 162 3.38 -2.48 0.52
CA SER A 162 3.66 -1.09 0.88
C SER A 162 4.80 -0.99 1.91
N LEU A 163 4.75 -1.80 2.96
CA LEU A 163 5.82 -1.86 3.97
C LEU A 163 7.14 -2.33 3.34
N PHE A 164 7.08 -3.34 2.49
CA PHE A 164 8.26 -3.84 1.80
C PHE A 164 8.89 -2.76 0.90
N ASP A 165 8.08 -2.03 0.14
CA ASP A 165 8.55 -0.94 -0.72
C ASP A 165 9.20 0.17 0.10
N LYS A 166 8.64 0.52 1.25
CA LYS A 166 9.22 1.48 2.19
C LYS A 166 10.56 1.01 2.74
N LEU A 167 10.66 -0.28 3.09
CA LEU A 167 11.92 -0.89 3.54
C LEU A 167 12.98 -0.86 2.43
N LYS A 168 12.59 -1.19 1.21
CA LYS A 168 13.47 -1.17 0.04
C LYS A 168 14.03 0.22 -0.21
N ASP A 169 13.19 1.25 -0.16
CA ASP A 169 13.60 2.65 -0.34
C ASP A 169 14.56 3.11 0.75
N LYS A 170 14.33 2.70 1.99
CA LYS A 170 15.16 3.08 3.14
C LYS A 170 16.52 2.39 3.15
N PHE A 171 16.59 1.14 2.74
CA PHE A 171 17.82 0.35 2.77
C PHE A 171 18.55 0.32 1.42
N GLY A 172 18.15 1.15 0.47
CA GLY A 172 19.00 1.64 -0.59
C GLY A 172 19.28 0.69 -1.75
N ARG A 173 18.30 -0.10 -2.15
CA ARG A 173 18.48 -0.82 -3.43
C ARG A 173 17.18 -1.03 -4.16
#